data_4a9342c1299a61c72ad96c0dede0a843
#
_entry.id   4a9342c1299a61c72ad96c0dede0a843
#
_cell.length_a   1.000
_cell.length_b   1.000
_cell.length_c   1.000
_cell.angle_alpha   90.00
_cell.angle_beta   90.00
_cell.angle_gamma   90.00
#
_symmetry.space_group_name_H-M   'P 1'
#
loop_
_entity.id
_entity.type
_entity.pdbx_description
1 polymer ?
#
loop_
_entity_poly.entity_id
_entity_poly.type
_entity_poly.pdbx_seq_one_letter_code
_entity_poly.pdbx_strand_id
1 'polypeptide(L)'
;MNTTWTPDLGDRFLALLRKGIPFPEFRHESLMPTARVLSWTSPWEAPSHLATARTFQDGTSLSLATPLVLAAGANKQARCLDAFAGLGFGAVTVGTATLRPRSGNPLKPRVHTLETFAAIQNAMGLNNPGVEVLARRIERARPACDEAGIRIGLSISEDPTLLPGEDADANVLACLAHAYPVSDYLELNLSCPNTGHDRLDQAWDRVERLLAKVSQFRERQARRIPLWVKLSPDLSEAAFVEAIETVRRSGLTGTVLSNTWPATTGTWPGGSGLPKLDEVGRPGLRGGLSGRPLYPHTLACLRKAVELAPELSHLASGGVETGAQARELLQAGATFVECYSVLAFRWLAGRKIAQELAAI
;
A
#
# COMPACT_ATOMS: atom_id res chain seq x y z
N MET A 1 11.03 -19.12 -11.13
CA MET A 1 10.77 -20.29 -10.23
C MET A 1 9.65 -19.89 -9.28
N ASN A 2 8.56 -20.69 -9.22
CA ASN A 2 7.44 -20.44 -8.29
C ASN A 2 7.90 -20.73 -6.85
N THR A 3 8.49 -19.76 -6.17
CA THR A 3 8.87 -19.87 -4.75
C THR A 3 7.64 -19.57 -3.88
N THR A 4 6.70 -20.51 -3.82
CA THR A 4 5.61 -20.47 -2.85
C THR A 4 6.12 -21.00 -1.51
N TRP A 5 5.81 -20.28 -0.40
CA TRP A 5 6.15 -20.75 0.94
C TRP A 5 5.36 -22.01 1.33
N THR A 6 5.96 -22.87 2.16
CA THR A 6 5.28 -24.04 2.73
C THR A 6 4.59 -23.65 4.03
N PRO A 7 3.26 -23.88 4.19
CA PRO A 7 2.53 -23.51 5.40
C PRO A 7 3.04 -24.23 6.66
N ASP A 8 3.40 -23.46 7.68
CA ASP A 8 3.75 -24.00 9.00
C ASP A 8 2.52 -24.12 9.94
N LEU A 9 2.76 -24.48 11.22
CA LEU A 9 1.69 -24.60 12.22
C LEU A 9 0.93 -23.29 12.44
N GLY A 10 1.62 -22.14 12.45
CA GLY A 10 1.01 -20.82 12.59
C GLY A 10 0.12 -20.48 11.40
N ASP A 11 0.55 -20.83 10.20
CA ASP A 11 -0.22 -20.62 8.96
C ASP A 11 -1.49 -21.49 8.95
N ARG A 12 -1.38 -22.74 9.43
CA ARG A 12 -2.53 -23.66 9.58
C ARG A 12 -3.53 -23.14 10.63
N PHE A 13 -3.02 -22.60 11.75
CA PHE A 13 -3.83 -21.97 12.78
C PHE A 13 -4.56 -20.72 12.22
N LEU A 14 -3.87 -19.87 11.49
CA LEU A 14 -4.47 -18.72 10.82
C LEU A 14 -5.57 -19.15 9.82
N ALA A 15 -5.37 -20.26 9.08
CA ALA A 15 -6.38 -20.81 8.19
C ALA A 15 -7.63 -21.30 8.95
N LEU A 16 -7.45 -21.92 10.12
CA LEU A 16 -8.57 -22.32 10.99
C LEU A 16 -9.34 -21.12 11.52
N LEU A 17 -8.63 -20.07 11.98
CA LEU A 17 -9.25 -18.82 12.41
C LEU A 17 -10.08 -18.17 11.29
N ARG A 18 -9.57 -18.18 10.05
CA ARG A 18 -10.33 -17.65 8.91
C ARG A 18 -11.62 -18.41 8.64
N LYS A 19 -11.63 -19.74 8.82
CA LYS A 19 -12.84 -20.57 8.69
C LYS A 19 -13.80 -20.35 9.84
N GLY A 20 -13.29 -20.17 11.07
CA GLY A 20 -14.10 -19.99 12.29
C GLY A 20 -14.71 -18.60 12.45
N ILE A 21 -14.15 -17.56 11.81
CA ILE A 21 -14.67 -16.19 11.88
C ILE A 21 -15.41 -15.87 10.57
N PRO A 22 -16.72 -15.88 10.53
CA PRO A 22 -17.49 -15.79 9.28
C PRO A 22 -17.50 -14.41 8.62
N PHE A 23 -17.03 -13.36 9.33
CA PHE A 23 -17.08 -11.98 8.85
C PHE A 23 -15.69 -11.49 8.40
N PRO A 24 -15.41 -11.43 7.09
CA PRO A 24 -14.08 -11.01 6.57
C PRO A 24 -13.65 -9.60 7.01
N GLU A 25 -14.60 -8.67 7.14
CA GLU A 25 -14.31 -7.31 7.63
C GLU A 25 -13.89 -7.30 9.10
N PHE A 26 -14.52 -8.11 9.94
CA PHE A 26 -14.12 -8.27 11.34
C PHE A 26 -12.70 -8.82 11.47
N ARG A 27 -12.33 -9.78 10.63
CA ARG A 27 -10.93 -10.27 10.56
C ARG A 27 -9.96 -9.16 10.23
N HIS A 28 -10.31 -8.30 9.28
CA HIS A 28 -9.49 -7.14 8.91
C HIS A 28 -9.35 -6.16 10.08
N GLU A 29 -10.42 -5.86 10.79
CA GLU A 29 -10.41 -4.98 11.97
C GLU A 29 -9.67 -5.60 13.16
N SER A 30 -9.69 -6.92 13.31
CA SER A 30 -8.98 -7.65 14.37
C SER A 30 -7.46 -7.73 14.15
N LEU A 31 -6.96 -7.36 12.97
CA LEU A 31 -5.53 -7.34 12.68
C LEU A 31 -4.76 -6.45 13.66
N MET A 32 -5.31 -5.30 14.03
CA MET A 32 -4.64 -4.33 14.92
C MET A 32 -4.43 -4.84 16.34
N PRO A 33 -5.49 -5.31 17.06
CA PRO A 33 -5.29 -5.89 18.39
C PRO A 33 -4.43 -7.16 18.35
N THR A 34 -4.56 -7.98 17.30
CA THR A 34 -3.71 -9.16 17.13
C THR A 34 -2.24 -8.76 16.97
N ALA A 35 -1.94 -7.76 16.16
CA ALA A 35 -0.59 -7.23 16.00
C ALA A 35 -0.01 -6.78 17.34
N ARG A 36 -0.79 -6.09 18.18
CA ARG A 36 -0.39 -5.65 19.51
C ARG A 36 -0.05 -6.83 20.43
N VAL A 37 -0.91 -7.84 20.51
CA VAL A 37 -0.66 -9.03 21.32
C VAL A 37 0.61 -9.75 20.87
N LEU A 38 0.77 -9.93 19.57
CA LEU A 38 1.94 -10.60 18.99
C LEU A 38 3.24 -9.84 19.23
N SER A 39 3.23 -8.51 19.17
CA SER A 39 4.41 -7.69 19.45
C SER A 39 4.88 -7.85 20.91
N TRP A 40 3.96 -8.02 21.87
CA TRP A 40 4.28 -8.21 23.28
C TRP A 40 4.69 -9.64 23.62
N THR A 41 4.00 -10.64 23.08
CA THR A 41 4.22 -12.05 23.41
C THR A 41 5.39 -12.68 22.67
N SER A 42 5.86 -12.04 21.61
CA SER A 42 6.96 -12.54 20.80
C SER A 42 7.84 -11.37 20.33
N PRO A 43 8.66 -10.80 21.23
CA PRO A 43 9.55 -9.72 20.87
C PRO A 43 10.49 -10.14 19.73
N TRP A 44 10.75 -9.24 18.81
CA TRP A 44 11.63 -9.47 17.68
C TRP A 44 12.33 -8.17 17.30
N GLU A 45 13.61 -8.27 17.02
CA GLU A 45 14.40 -7.16 16.51
C GLU A 45 14.84 -7.44 15.07
N ALA A 46 14.79 -6.41 14.25
CA ALA A 46 15.23 -6.52 12.88
C ALA A 46 16.73 -6.77 12.80
N PRO A 47 17.20 -7.75 12.00
CA PRO A 47 18.63 -7.90 11.71
C PRO A 47 19.22 -6.58 11.19
N SER A 48 20.28 -6.10 11.81
CA SER A 48 20.86 -4.77 11.55
C SER A 48 21.28 -4.55 10.07
N HIS A 49 21.69 -5.63 9.39
CA HIS A 49 22.06 -5.57 7.98
C HIS A 49 20.87 -5.38 6.99
N LEU A 50 19.64 -5.51 7.47
CA LEU A 50 18.43 -5.15 6.71
C LEU A 50 18.12 -3.65 6.80
N ALA A 51 18.73 -2.94 7.76
CA ALA A 51 18.52 -1.50 7.88
C ALA A 51 18.95 -0.81 6.57
N THR A 52 18.10 0.04 6.08
CA THR A 52 18.33 0.74 4.81
C THR A 52 18.05 2.23 4.96
N ALA A 53 18.99 3.05 4.54
CA ALA A 53 18.85 4.49 4.43
C ALA A 53 18.92 4.86 2.94
N ARG A 54 17.99 5.68 2.47
CA ARG A 54 17.94 6.15 1.09
C ARG A 54 17.83 7.68 1.07
N THR A 55 18.66 8.30 0.24
CA THR A 55 18.49 9.70 -0.17
C THR A 55 17.99 9.69 -1.60
N PHE A 56 16.97 10.48 -1.89
CA PHE A 56 16.28 10.50 -3.16
C PHE A 56 16.74 11.70 -4.00
N GLN A 57 16.45 11.65 -5.30
CA GLN A 57 16.84 12.70 -6.25
C GLN A 57 16.26 14.08 -5.85
N ASP A 58 15.09 14.10 -5.23
CA ASP A 58 14.44 15.32 -4.73
C ASP A 58 15.08 15.90 -3.45
N GLY A 59 16.19 15.31 -2.98
CA GLY A 59 16.92 15.71 -1.78
C GLY A 59 16.28 15.26 -0.46
N THR A 60 15.16 14.52 -0.49
CA THR A 60 14.58 13.93 0.72
C THR A 60 15.26 12.60 1.08
N SER A 61 15.06 12.13 2.30
CA SER A 61 15.63 10.85 2.75
C SER A 61 14.67 10.08 3.66
N LEU A 62 14.82 8.76 3.68
CA LEU A 62 14.08 7.87 4.59
C LEU A 62 14.99 6.71 5.02
N SER A 63 14.97 6.40 6.32
CA SER A 63 15.70 5.28 6.90
C SER A 63 14.71 4.33 7.57
N LEU A 64 14.79 3.05 7.22
CA LEU A 64 13.95 1.98 7.74
C LEU A 64 14.81 0.88 8.38
N ALA A 65 14.31 0.26 9.46
CA ALA A 65 14.97 -0.89 10.10
C ALA A 65 14.91 -2.16 9.22
N THR A 66 13.89 -2.28 8.36
CA THR A 66 13.81 -3.29 7.29
C THR A 66 13.25 -2.64 6.03
N PRO A 67 13.55 -3.13 4.82
CA PRO A 67 13.00 -2.57 3.59
C PRO A 67 11.52 -2.90 3.36
N LEU A 68 10.86 -3.55 4.34
CA LEU A 68 9.46 -3.94 4.26
C LEU A 68 8.55 -2.85 4.82
N VAL A 69 7.51 -2.52 4.07
CA VAL A 69 6.50 -1.53 4.42
C VAL A 69 5.14 -2.22 4.51
N LEU A 70 4.38 -1.94 5.57
CA LEU A 70 2.97 -2.33 5.60
C LEU A 70 2.19 -1.40 4.69
N ALA A 71 1.63 -1.94 3.60
CA ALA A 71 0.94 -1.17 2.58
C ALA A 71 -0.33 -0.48 3.10
N ALA A 72 -0.68 0.64 2.49
CA ALA A 72 -1.95 1.33 2.71
C ALA A 72 -3.15 0.38 2.55
N GLY A 73 -4.17 0.59 3.37
CA GLY A 73 -5.36 -0.27 3.41
C GLY A 73 -5.36 -1.26 4.56
N ALA A 74 -4.20 -1.70 5.05
CA ALA A 74 -4.10 -2.59 6.21
C ALA A 74 -4.43 -1.86 7.52
N ASN A 75 -3.92 -0.66 7.72
CA ASN A 75 -4.17 0.17 8.91
C ASN A 75 -4.91 1.46 8.55
N LYS A 76 -6.24 1.40 8.52
CA LYS A 76 -7.11 2.53 8.15
C LYS A 76 -7.45 3.46 9.32
N GLN A 77 -7.06 3.09 10.53
CA GLN A 77 -7.48 3.75 11.76
C GLN A 77 -6.31 4.37 12.55
N ALA A 78 -5.07 4.23 12.06
CA ALA A 78 -3.86 4.64 12.79
C ALA A 78 -3.83 4.07 14.23
N ARG A 79 -4.02 2.75 14.38
CA ARG A 79 -4.01 2.05 15.66
C ARG A 79 -2.83 1.10 15.75
N CYS A 80 -2.23 0.98 16.94
CA CYS A 80 -1.15 0.01 17.22
C CYS A 80 0.01 0.11 16.22
N LEU A 81 0.41 1.30 15.81
CA LEU A 81 1.40 1.53 14.76
C LEU A 81 2.77 0.96 15.13
N ASP A 82 3.21 1.19 16.38
CA ASP A 82 4.45 0.69 16.96
C ASP A 82 4.57 -0.84 16.94
N ALA A 83 3.44 -1.54 17.06
CA ALA A 83 3.41 -3.00 17.08
C ALA A 83 3.94 -3.64 15.78
N PHE A 84 3.86 -2.95 14.66
CA PHE A 84 4.30 -3.47 13.37
C PHE A 84 5.83 -3.58 13.22
N ALA A 85 6.60 -2.83 14.03
CA ALA A 85 8.04 -3.05 14.13
C ALA A 85 8.34 -4.49 14.55
N GLY A 86 7.71 -4.97 15.62
CA GLY A 86 7.82 -6.35 16.10
C GLY A 86 7.27 -7.40 15.12
N LEU A 87 6.53 -6.99 14.10
CA LEU A 87 6.06 -7.86 13.02
C LEU A 87 6.93 -7.82 11.76
N GLY A 88 8.09 -7.16 11.80
CA GLY A 88 9.08 -7.18 10.74
C GLY A 88 9.00 -6.02 9.74
N PHE A 89 8.16 -5.02 10.00
CA PHE A 89 8.03 -3.87 9.13
C PHE A 89 8.91 -2.70 9.60
N GLY A 90 9.62 -2.07 8.67
CA GLY A 90 10.36 -0.83 8.90
C GLY A 90 9.45 0.41 8.84
N ALA A 91 8.31 0.31 8.14
CA ALA A 91 7.34 1.38 8.06
C ALA A 91 5.89 0.86 7.94
N VAL A 92 4.94 1.72 8.29
CA VAL A 92 3.49 1.49 8.13
C VAL A 92 2.90 2.64 7.34
N THR A 93 2.24 2.34 6.21
CA THR A 93 1.41 3.30 5.50
C THR A 93 -0.02 3.24 6.02
N VAL A 94 -0.43 4.28 6.74
CA VAL A 94 -1.81 4.47 7.23
C VAL A 94 -2.72 4.92 6.08
N GLY A 95 -3.98 4.55 6.10
CA GLY A 95 -4.95 5.08 5.14
C GLY A 95 -5.47 4.03 4.16
N THR A 96 -5.98 4.45 3.04
CA THR A 96 -5.97 5.79 2.42
C THR A 96 -6.97 6.70 3.13
N ALA A 97 -6.54 7.92 3.38
CA ALA A 97 -7.34 8.98 3.96
C ALA A 97 -7.96 9.87 2.89
N THR A 98 -9.13 10.40 3.18
CA THR A 98 -9.75 11.52 2.48
C THR A 98 -9.89 12.70 3.43
N LEU A 99 -10.12 13.91 2.91
CA LEU A 99 -10.29 15.09 3.75
C LEU A 99 -11.42 14.89 4.77
N ARG A 100 -12.57 14.47 4.30
CA ARG A 100 -13.75 14.14 5.13
C ARG A 100 -13.77 12.65 5.49
N PRO A 101 -14.42 12.26 6.62
CA PRO A 101 -14.61 10.85 6.96
C PRO A 101 -15.51 10.14 5.94
N ARG A 102 -15.23 8.86 5.68
CA ARG A 102 -16.00 8.03 4.77
C ARG A 102 -16.38 6.69 5.39
N SER A 103 -17.64 6.29 5.21
CA SER A 103 -18.11 4.94 5.61
C SER A 103 -17.64 3.85 4.64
N GLY A 104 -17.24 4.22 3.41
CA GLY A 104 -16.93 3.30 2.32
C GLY A 104 -18.18 2.80 1.58
N ASN A 105 -18.01 1.77 0.76
CA ASN A 105 -19.10 1.20 -0.02
C ASN A 105 -20.17 0.58 0.89
N PRO A 106 -21.48 0.71 0.56
CA PRO A 106 -22.57 0.28 1.43
C PRO A 106 -22.76 -1.24 1.47
N LEU A 107 -22.43 -1.94 0.39
CA LEU A 107 -22.61 -3.39 0.29
C LEU A 107 -21.56 -4.14 1.12
N LYS A 108 -22.00 -5.04 1.99
CA LYS A 108 -21.15 -5.87 2.84
C LYS A 108 -21.42 -7.36 2.60
N PRO A 109 -20.43 -8.24 2.77
CA PRO A 109 -19.04 -7.98 3.13
C PRO A 109 -18.27 -7.33 1.98
N ARG A 110 -17.34 -6.42 2.29
CA ARG A 110 -16.51 -5.67 1.34
C ARG A 110 -15.15 -6.31 1.09
N VAL A 111 -14.84 -7.41 1.77
CA VAL A 111 -13.58 -8.15 1.66
C VAL A 111 -13.88 -9.63 1.52
N HIS A 112 -13.25 -10.29 0.57
CA HIS A 112 -13.34 -11.73 0.32
C HIS A 112 -11.93 -12.31 0.17
N THR A 113 -11.66 -13.40 0.90
CA THR A 113 -10.43 -14.19 0.71
C THR A 113 -10.64 -15.25 -0.36
N LEU A 114 -9.70 -15.37 -1.26
CA LEU A 114 -9.63 -16.35 -2.34
C LEU A 114 -8.50 -17.33 -1.99
N GLU A 115 -8.82 -18.33 -1.15
CA GLU A 115 -7.83 -19.19 -0.47
C GLU A 115 -6.91 -19.91 -1.46
N THR A 116 -7.46 -20.50 -2.53
CA THR A 116 -6.71 -21.24 -3.56
C THR A 116 -5.63 -20.37 -4.23
N PHE A 117 -5.85 -19.06 -4.29
CA PHE A 117 -4.98 -18.12 -4.97
C PHE A 117 -4.12 -17.28 -4.02
N ALA A 118 -4.27 -17.46 -2.70
CA ALA A 118 -3.70 -16.56 -1.70
C ALA A 118 -3.96 -15.08 -2.06
N ALA A 119 -5.20 -14.78 -2.41
CA ALA A 119 -5.63 -13.47 -2.91
C ALA A 119 -6.80 -12.91 -2.11
N ILE A 120 -6.95 -11.60 -2.16
CA ILE A 120 -8.05 -10.86 -1.54
C ILE A 120 -8.74 -10.03 -2.61
N GLN A 121 -10.05 -10.16 -2.72
CA GLN A 121 -10.90 -9.22 -3.44
C GLN A 121 -11.55 -8.26 -2.44
N ASN A 122 -11.47 -6.96 -2.71
CA ASN A 122 -12.02 -5.96 -1.82
C ASN A 122 -12.76 -4.84 -2.58
N ALA A 123 -13.81 -4.33 -1.97
CA ALA A 123 -14.59 -3.19 -2.41
C ALA A 123 -14.82 -2.22 -1.24
N MET A 124 -13.74 -1.81 -0.58
CA MET A 124 -13.80 -1.03 0.67
C MET A 124 -14.35 0.39 0.49
N GLY A 125 -14.10 1.05 -0.65
CA GLY A 125 -14.61 2.38 -0.97
C GLY A 125 -14.00 3.51 -0.13
N LEU A 126 -12.69 3.43 0.18
CA LEU A 126 -11.93 4.41 0.96
C LEU A 126 -12.51 4.69 2.36
N ASN A 127 -13.07 3.69 3.05
CA ASN A 127 -13.55 3.88 4.42
C ASN A 127 -12.41 4.32 5.34
N ASN A 128 -12.57 5.48 5.95
CA ASN A 128 -11.59 6.10 6.85
C ASN A 128 -12.25 7.18 7.74
N PRO A 129 -11.67 7.55 8.89
CA PRO A 129 -12.25 8.53 9.81
C PRO A 129 -11.98 9.99 9.43
N GLY A 130 -11.43 10.27 8.24
CA GLY A 130 -10.94 11.58 7.82
C GLY A 130 -9.48 11.82 8.23
N VAL A 131 -8.77 12.60 7.41
CA VAL A 131 -7.33 12.84 7.58
C VAL A 131 -6.99 13.49 8.91
N GLU A 132 -7.81 14.44 9.39
CA GLU A 132 -7.59 15.14 10.66
C GLU A 132 -7.58 14.18 11.86
N VAL A 133 -8.52 13.21 11.87
CA VAL A 133 -8.57 12.19 12.93
C VAL A 133 -7.35 11.28 12.86
N LEU A 134 -6.92 10.90 11.65
CA LEU A 134 -5.73 10.08 11.47
C LEU A 134 -4.46 10.83 11.89
N ALA A 135 -4.32 12.09 11.52
CA ALA A 135 -3.19 12.93 11.92
C ALA A 135 -3.05 13.02 13.44
N ARG A 136 -4.15 13.32 14.17
CA ARG A 136 -4.15 13.32 15.64
C ARG A 136 -3.77 11.97 16.27
N ARG A 137 -4.20 10.85 15.65
CA ARG A 137 -3.84 9.50 16.14
C ARG A 137 -2.38 9.17 15.89
N ILE A 138 -1.84 9.56 14.74
CA ILE A 138 -0.42 9.39 14.41
C ILE A 138 0.44 10.21 15.37
N GLU A 139 0.09 11.48 15.59
CA GLU A 139 0.80 12.36 16.53
C GLU A 139 0.87 11.76 17.93
N ARG A 140 -0.24 11.21 18.44
CA ARG A 140 -0.27 10.52 19.75
C ARG A 140 0.56 9.24 19.77
N ALA A 141 0.67 8.54 18.67
CA ALA A 141 1.44 7.29 18.57
C ALA A 141 2.94 7.55 18.32
N ARG A 142 3.33 8.76 17.93
CA ARG A 142 4.69 9.11 17.51
C ARG A 142 5.76 8.67 18.52
N PRO A 143 5.67 8.97 19.84
CA PRO A 143 6.73 8.58 20.80
C PRO A 143 6.97 7.06 20.81
N ALA A 144 5.90 6.25 20.84
CA ALA A 144 6.02 4.79 20.82
C ALA A 144 6.56 4.25 19.49
N CYS A 145 6.22 4.91 18.36
CA CYS A 145 6.74 4.53 17.05
C CYS A 145 8.23 4.89 16.90
N ASP A 146 8.66 6.03 17.42
CA ASP A 146 10.07 6.44 17.42
C ASP A 146 10.91 5.50 18.28
N GLU A 147 10.42 5.11 19.48
CA GLU A 147 11.03 4.12 20.36
C GLU A 147 11.14 2.75 19.68
N ALA A 148 10.10 2.32 18.96
CA ALA A 148 10.09 1.07 18.21
C ALA A 148 10.91 1.12 16.91
N GLY A 149 11.41 2.30 16.49
CA GLY A 149 12.18 2.47 15.27
C GLY A 149 11.36 2.33 13.98
N ILE A 150 10.01 2.45 14.04
CA ILE A 150 9.13 2.31 12.89
C ILE A 150 8.74 3.67 12.31
N ARG A 151 8.76 3.79 10.97
CA ARG A 151 8.36 5.00 10.27
C ARG A 151 6.88 4.95 9.89
N ILE A 152 6.24 6.13 9.84
CA ILE A 152 4.82 6.26 9.57
C ILE A 152 4.62 7.04 8.28
N GLY A 153 4.04 6.38 7.28
CA GLY A 153 3.51 7.02 6.09
C GLY A 153 2.00 7.26 6.20
N LEU A 154 1.50 8.21 5.45
CA LEU A 154 0.07 8.42 5.27
C LEU A 154 -0.28 8.45 3.79
N SER A 155 -1.13 7.52 3.38
CA SER A 155 -1.71 7.50 2.04
C SER A 155 -2.93 8.43 2.03
N ILE A 156 -3.01 9.30 1.03
CA ILE A 156 -4.12 10.24 0.83
C ILE A 156 -4.70 10.09 -0.56
N SER A 157 -5.97 10.42 -0.71
CA SER A 157 -6.66 10.46 -2.00
C SER A 157 -7.66 11.61 -2.03
N GLU A 158 -8.01 12.02 -3.24
CA GLU A 158 -9.20 12.82 -3.48
C GLU A 158 -10.43 12.16 -2.85
N ASP A 159 -11.35 12.98 -2.36
CA ASP A 159 -12.65 12.48 -1.91
C ASP A 159 -13.56 12.20 -3.13
N PRO A 160 -13.90 10.94 -3.41
CA PRO A 160 -14.72 10.59 -4.56
C PRO A 160 -16.19 11.02 -4.44
N THR A 161 -16.58 11.66 -3.34
CA THR A 161 -17.94 12.18 -3.12
C THR A 161 -17.98 13.71 -3.15
N LEU A 162 -17.00 14.35 -3.79
CA LEU A 162 -17.04 15.77 -4.03
C LEU A 162 -18.31 16.15 -4.82
N LEU A 163 -18.97 17.23 -4.38
CA LEU A 163 -20.14 17.75 -5.06
C LEU A 163 -19.73 18.53 -6.31
N PRO A 164 -20.63 18.68 -7.29
CA PRO A 164 -20.39 19.55 -8.42
C PRO A 164 -20.00 20.98 -7.95
N GLY A 165 -18.86 21.48 -8.45
CA GLY A 165 -18.30 22.78 -8.06
C GLY A 165 -17.29 22.76 -6.91
N GLU A 166 -17.12 21.65 -6.20
CA GLU A 166 -16.01 21.50 -5.25
C GLU A 166 -14.69 21.28 -6.00
N ASP A 167 -13.64 22.00 -5.58
CA ASP A 167 -12.30 21.87 -6.20
C ASP A 167 -11.58 20.64 -5.65
N ALA A 168 -11.40 19.65 -6.50
CA ALA A 168 -10.75 18.39 -6.18
C ALA A 168 -9.26 18.57 -5.82
N ASP A 169 -8.56 19.49 -6.48
CA ASP A 169 -7.15 19.78 -6.17
C ASP A 169 -7.04 20.45 -4.81
N ALA A 170 -7.92 21.42 -4.52
CA ALA A 170 -7.98 22.05 -3.19
C ALA A 170 -8.29 21.03 -2.09
N ASN A 171 -9.14 20.03 -2.36
CA ASN A 171 -9.45 18.95 -1.44
C ASN A 171 -8.20 18.11 -1.12
N VAL A 172 -7.41 17.72 -2.13
CA VAL A 172 -6.15 16.99 -1.94
C VAL A 172 -5.13 17.84 -1.17
N LEU A 173 -4.98 19.11 -1.51
CA LEU A 173 -4.04 20.02 -0.81
C LEU A 173 -4.43 20.22 0.66
N ALA A 174 -5.71 20.35 0.97
CA ALA A 174 -6.20 20.40 2.34
C ALA A 174 -5.90 19.09 3.09
N CYS A 175 -6.07 17.94 2.43
CA CYS A 175 -5.70 16.66 3.00
C CYS A 175 -4.19 16.58 3.30
N LEU A 176 -3.35 17.06 2.37
CA LEU A 176 -1.89 17.16 2.55
C LEU A 176 -1.52 18.04 3.74
N ALA A 177 -2.19 19.17 3.94
CA ALA A 177 -1.91 20.08 5.04
C ALA A 177 -2.06 19.44 6.43
N HIS A 178 -2.99 18.50 6.58
CA HIS A 178 -3.14 17.71 7.81
C HIS A 178 -2.15 16.53 7.88
N ALA A 179 -1.87 15.87 6.76
CA ALA A 179 -1.05 14.66 6.70
C ALA A 179 0.44 14.96 6.86
N TYR A 180 0.91 16.04 6.26
CA TYR A 180 2.33 16.35 6.11
C TYR A 180 3.08 16.51 7.43
N PRO A 181 2.59 17.25 8.43
CA PRO A 181 3.32 17.50 9.69
C PRO A 181 3.58 16.23 10.51
N VAL A 182 2.71 15.23 10.39
CA VAL A 182 2.72 14.02 11.23
C VAL A 182 3.36 12.80 10.57
N SER A 183 3.71 12.89 9.29
CA SER A 183 4.21 11.76 8.51
C SER A 183 5.72 11.80 8.31
N ASP A 184 6.35 10.63 8.18
CA ASP A 184 7.73 10.48 7.72
C ASP A 184 7.81 10.47 6.19
N TYR A 185 6.74 10.06 5.52
CA TYR A 185 6.54 10.08 4.07
C TYR A 185 5.05 10.09 3.72
N LEU A 186 4.75 10.34 2.46
CA LEU A 186 3.37 10.35 1.95
C LEU A 186 3.23 9.50 0.69
N GLU A 187 2.03 8.96 0.50
CA GLU A 187 1.58 8.36 -0.74
C GLU A 187 0.35 9.10 -1.26
N LEU A 188 0.43 9.63 -2.47
CA LEU A 188 -0.73 10.17 -3.18
C LEU A 188 -1.38 9.05 -3.99
N ASN A 189 -2.52 8.55 -3.51
CA ASN A 189 -3.26 7.48 -4.16
C ASN A 189 -4.22 8.04 -5.22
N LEU A 190 -3.78 8.03 -6.45
CA LEU A 190 -4.58 8.50 -7.60
C LEU A 190 -5.38 7.39 -8.28
N SER A 191 -5.28 6.14 -7.80
CA SER A 191 -5.68 4.94 -8.55
C SER A 191 -6.64 4.02 -7.78
N CYS A 192 -7.56 4.56 -6.95
CA CYS A 192 -8.49 3.69 -6.23
C CYS A 192 -9.61 3.17 -7.14
N PRO A 193 -9.64 1.87 -7.51
CA PRO A 193 -10.67 1.30 -8.40
C PRO A 193 -12.05 1.23 -7.75
N ASN A 194 -12.14 1.47 -6.45
CA ASN A 194 -13.36 1.29 -5.64
C ASN A 194 -14.21 2.57 -5.51
N THR A 195 -13.89 3.64 -6.22
CA THR A 195 -14.53 4.95 -6.05
C THR A 195 -15.51 5.33 -7.15
N GLY A 196 -15.52 4.62 -8.27
CA GLY A 196 -16.43 4.88 -9.38
C GLY A 196 -16.09 6.12 -10.25
N HIS A 197 -14.94 6.76 -10.00
CA HIS A 197 -14.45 7.86 -10.84
C HIS A 197 -13.83 7.36 -12.15
N ASP A 198 -13.83 8.23 -13.15
CA ASP A 198 -13.12 8.03 -14.39
C ASP A 198 -11.64 7.74 -14.12
N ARG A 199 -11.07 6.87 -14.93
CA ARG A 199 -9.69 6.43 -14.79
C ARG A 199 -8.75 7.56 -15.17
N LEU A 200 -7.66 7.71 -14.42
CA LEU A 200 -6.68 8.78 -14.61
C LEU A 200 -5.91 8.69 -15.94
N ASP A 201 -5.86 7.50 -16.55
CA ASP A 201 -5.28 7.32 -17.89
C ASP A 201 -6.00 8.16 -19.00
N GLN A 202 -7.18 8.70 -18.69
CA GLN A 202 -7.95 9.58 -19.58
C GLN A 202 -7.85 11.07 -19.23
N ALA A 203 -7.12 11.43 -18.18
CA ALA A 203 -7.09 12.80 -17.65
C ALA A 203 -5.69 13.27 -17.21
N TRP A 204 -4.65 12.92 -17.97
CA TRP A 204 -3.25 13.22 -17.60
C TRP A 204 -2.96 14.72 -17.41
N ASP A 205 -3.55 15.61 -18.20
CA ASP A 205 -3.40 17.07 -18.00
C ASP A 205 -3.86 17.51 -16.61
N ARG A 206 -4.93 16.88 -16.09
CA ARG A 206 -5.39 17.15 -14.72
C ARG A 206 -4.40 16.61 -13.68
N VAL A 207 -3.91 15.40 -13.91
CA VAL A 207 -2.90 14.78 -13.01
C VAL A 207 -1.65 15.64 -12.96
N GLU A 208 -1.14 16.08 -14.09
CA GLU A 208 0.05 16.93 -14.16
C GLU A 208 -0.14 18.24 -13.39
N ARG A 209 -1.28 18.92 -13.57
CA ARG A 209 -1.61 20.13 -12.80
C ARG A 209 -1.68 19.85 -11.29
N LEU A 210 -2.31 18.74 -10.88
CA LEU A 210 -2.38 18.35 -9.47
C LEU A 210 -0.99 18.10 -8.90
N LEU A 211 -0.15 17.32 -9.59
CA LEU A 211 1.21 17.02 -9.13
C LEU A 211 2.08 18.27 -9.04
N ALA A 212 1.92 19.23 -9.96
CA ALA A 212 2.59 20.52 -9.88
C ALA A 212 2.18 21.32 -8.62
N LYS A 213 0.88 21.35 -8.30
CA LYS A 213 0.38 21.98 -7.06
C LYS A 213 0.89 21.28 -5.80
N VAL A 214 0.94 19.95 -5.81
CA VAL A 214 1.49 19.12 -4.72
C VAL A 214 2.98 19.38 -4.52
N SER A 215 3.74 19.47 -5.60
CA SER A 215 5.17 19.83 -5.56
C SER A 215 5.37 21.23 -4.97
N GLN A 216 4.63 22.25 -5.44
CA GLN A 216 4.67 23.59 -4.86
C GLN A 216 4.28 23.64 -3.38
N PHE A 217 3.25 22.86 -2.99
CA PHE A 217 2.89 22.73 -1.59
C PHE A 217 4.07 22.18 -0.77
N ARG A 218 4.73 21.12 -1.25
CA ARG A 218 5.87 20.49 -0.59
C ARG A 218 7.06 21.44 -0.44
N GLU A 219 7.36 22.23 -1.46
CA GLU A 219 8.48 23.20 -1.43
C GLU A 219 8.30 24.29 -0.37
N ARG A 220 7.06 24.62 0.00
CA ARG A 220 6.74 25.62 1.03
C ARG A 220 6.83 25.09 2.46
N GLN A 221 7.04 23.78 2.63
CA GLN A 221 7.12 23.18 3.97
C GLN A 221 8.50 23.37 4.58
N ALA A 222 8.55 23.59 5.90
CA ALA A 222 9.81 23.76 6.63
C ALA A 222 10.69 22.50 6.58
N ARG A 223 10.08 21.30 6.50
CA ARG A 223 10.75 20.02 6.32
C ARG A 223 10.19 19.35 5.07
N ARG A 224 11.03 18.99 4.12
CA ARG A 224 10.59 18.17 2.98
C ARG A 224 10.67 16.70 3.35
N ILE A 225 9.62 15.95 3.03
CA ILE A 225 9.53 14.50 3.21
C ILE A 225 9.29 13.81 1.86
N PRO A 226 9.64 12.53 1.73
CA PRO A 226 9.37 11.76 0.51
C PRO A 226 7.87 11.70 0.22
N LEU A 227 7.51 11.83 -1.06
CA LEU A 227 6.15 11.72 -1.54
C LEU A 227 6.11 10.87 -2.82
N TRP A 228 5.45 9.73 -2.73
CA TRP A 228 5.25 8.81 -3.84
C TRP A 228 3.84 8.91 -4.41
N VAL A 229 3.72 8.67 -5.71
CA VAL A 229 2.43 8.59 -6.42
C VAL A 229 2.10 7.12 -6.66
N LYS A 230 0.96 6.66 -6.13
CA LYS A 230 0.51 5.27 -6.29
C LYS A 230 -0.28 5.11 -7.56
N LEU A 231 0.20 4.24 -8.45
CA LEU A 231 -0.36 4.01 -9.78
C LEU A 231 -1.30 2.80 -9.80
N SER A 232 -2.25 2.80 -10.74
CA SER A 232 -3.10 1.64 -11.02
C SER A 232 -2.32 0.56 -11.76
N PRO A 233 -2.53 -0.73 -11.48
CA PRO A 233 -1.80 -1.81 -12.16
C PRO A 233 -2.29 -2.06 -13.60
N ASP A 234 -3.48 -1.60 -13.95
CA ASP A 234 -4.17 -1.88 -15.21
C ASP A 234 -4.03 -0.76 -16.25
N LEU A 235 -3.06 0.14 -16.07
CA LEU A 235 -2.72 1.14 -17.08
C LEU A 235 -2.27 0.46 -18.37
N SER A 236 -2.71 0.99 -19.51
CA SER A 236 -2.13 0.62 -20.81
C SER A 236 -0.64 0.97 -20.84
N GLU A 237 0.13 0.35 -21.74
CA GLU A 237 1.56 0.65 -21.84
C GLU A 237 1.83 2.13 -22.07
N ALA A 238 1.09 2.77 -22.96
CA ALA A 238 1.23 4.20 -23.24
C ALA A 238 0.87 5.05 -22.01
N ALA A 239 -0.23 4.73 -21.32
CA ALA A 239 -0.62 5.43 -20.09
C ALA A 239 0.38 5.19 -18.93
N PHE A 240 1.01 4.03 -18.86
CA PHE A 240 2.05 3.75 -17.87
C PHE A 240 3.30 4.60 -18.14
N VAL A 241 3.76 4.69 -19.38
CA VAL A 241 4.88 5.55 -19.77
C VAL A 241 4.58 7.01 -19.41
N GLU A 242 3.40 7.52 -19.79
CA GLU A 242 3.00 8.90 -19.48
C GLU A 242 2.90 9.14 -17.95
N ALA A 243 2.42 8.15 -17.17
CA ALA A 243 2.39 8.24 -15.72
C ALA A 243 3.78 8.42 -15.11
N ILE A 244 4.73 7.59 -15.52
CA ILE A 244 6.13 7.67 -15.04
C ILE A 244 6.75 9.03 -15.41
N GLU A 245 6.58 9.48 -16.65
CA GLU A 245 7.08 10.76 -17.14
C GLU A 245 6.46 11.95 -16.41
N THR A 246 5.16 11.90 -16.12
CA THR A 246 4.44 12.95 -15.38
C THR A 246 4.95 13.03 -13.93
N VAL A 247 5.17 11.89 -13.27
CA VAL A 247 5.79 11.88 -11.93
C VAL A 247 7.21 12.41 -11.99
N ARG A 248 8.00 12.03 -12.99
CA ARG A 248 9.37 12.53 -13.20
C ARG A 248 9.40 14.05 -13.35
N ARG A 249 8.53 14.63 -14.21
CA ARG A 249 8.44 16.09 -14.43
C ARG A 249 7.98 16.85 -13.17
N SER A 250 7.19 16.21 -12.30
CA SER A 250 6.67 16.85 -11.08
C SER A 250 7.74 17.11 -10.02
N GLY A 251 8.92 16.46 -10.11
CA GLY A 251 9.97 16.54 -9.10
C GLY A 251 9.59 15.88 -7.75
N LEU A 252 8.55 15.04 -7.72
CA LEU A 252 8.21 14.21 -6.57
C LEU A 252 9.17 13.02 -6.45
N THR A 253 9.14 12.33 -5.30
CA THR A 253 10.12 11.29 -4.97
C THR A 253 10.07 10.09 -5.92
N GLY A 254 8.86 9.69 -6.37
CA GLY A 254 8.72 8.54 -7.26
C GLY A 254 7.32 7.93 -7.24
N THR A 255 7.25 6.61 -7.46
CA THR A 255 5.99 5.88 -7.63
C THR A 255 5.84 4.70 -6.68
N VAL A 256 4.59 4.31 -6.39
CA VAL A 256 4.24 3.01 -5.80
C VAL A 256 3.61 2.14 -6.89
N LEU A 257 4.22 1.01 -7.17
CA LEU A 257 3.84 0.04 -8.20
C LEU A 257 3.40 -1.27 -7.53
N SER A 258 2.12 -1.53 -7.33
CA SER A 258 0.96 -0.75 -7.74
C SER A 258 -0.18 -0.88 -6.73
N ASN A 259 -1.37 -0.38 -7.07
CA ASN A 259 -2.60 -0.61 -6.34
C ASN A 259 -3.19 -2.00 -6.66
N THR A 260 -4.40 -2.30 -6.16
CA THR A 260 -5.12 -3.54 -6.45
C THR A 260 -5.63 -3.57 -7.89
N TRP A 261 -5.61 -4.75 -8.53
CA TRP A 261 -6.12 -4.94 -9.88
C TRP A 261 -7.63 -4.78 -9.93
N PRO A 262 -8.21 -3.93 -10.81
CA PRO A 262 -9.65 -3.76 -10.89
C PRO A 262 -10.35 -5.05 -11.34
N ALA A 263 -11.29 -5.55 -10.55
CA ALA A 263 -12.03 -6.77 -10.84
C ALA A 263 -12.99 -6.64 -12.04
N THR A 264 -13.18 -5.42 -12.55
CA THR A 264 -14.05 -5.14 -13.69
C THR A 264 -13.43 -5.48 -15.04
N THR A 265 -12.12 -5.73 -15.10
CA THR A 265 -11.41 -6.01 -16.36
C THR A 265 -11.62 -7.43 -16.90
N GLY A 266 -12.22 -8.33 -16.11
CA GLY A 266 -12.52 -9.70 -16.53
C GLY A 266 -11.30 -10.63 -16.71
N THR A 267 -10.08 -10.08 -16.64
CA THR A 267 -8.82 -10.81 -16.83
C THR A 267 -7.87 -10.55 -15.67
N TRP A 268 -7.10 -11.60 -15.31
CA TRP A 268 -6.03 -11.48 -14.34
C TRP A 268 -4.74 -10.99 -15.00
N PRO A 269 -3.86 -10.27 -14.28
CA PRO A 269 -2.55 -9.95 -14.80
C PRO A 269 -1.75 -11.23 -15.08
N GLY A 270 -1.19 -11.33 -16.31
CA GLY A 270 -0.41 -12.50 -16.72
C GLY A 270 -1.16 -13.66 -17.37
N GLY A 271 -2.46 -13.55 -17.60
CA GLY A 271 -3.23 -14.28 -18.63
C GLY A 271 -3.36 -15.79 -18.49
N SER A 272 -2.91 -16.49 -17.45
CA SER A 272 -2.89 -17.94 -17.49
C SER A 272 -3.41 -18.64 -16.23
N GLY A 273 -4.41 -19.49 -16.41
CA GLY A 273 -4.78 -20.56 -15.47
C GLY A 273 -5.59 -20.13 -14.25
N LEU A 274 -5.91 -18.85 -14.11
CA LEU A 274 -6.81 -18.38 -13.07
C LEU A 274 -8.24 -18.30 -13.60
N PRO A 275 -9.24 -18.67 -12.80
CA PRO A 275 -10.63 -18.56 -13.21
C PRO A 275 -10.97 -17.08 -13.46
N LYS A 276 -11.97 -16.84 -14.30
CA LYS A 276 -12.44 -15.47 -14.54
C LYS A 276 -12.82 -14.80 -13.21
N LEU A 277 -12.57 -13.49 -13.10
CA LEU A 277 -12.84 -12.75 -11.85
C LEU A 277 -14.31 -12.81 -11.43
N ASP A 278 -15.24 -12.92 -12.36
CA ASP A 278 -16.67 -13.11 -12.16
C ASP A 278 -17.05 -14.52 -11.69
N GLU A 279 -16.19 -15.53 -11.97
CA GLU A 279 -16.40 -16.92 -11.50
C GLU A 279 -15.91 -17.12 -10.07
N VAL A 280 -14.95 -16.31 -9.62
CA VAL A 280 -14.30 -16.42 -8.29
C VAL A 280 -14.93 -15.50 -7.26
N GLY A 281 -15.45 -14.36 -7.71
CA GLY A 281 -16.12 -13.36 -6.88
C GLY A 281 -17.60 -13.65 -6.70
N ARG A 282 -18.24 -12.99 -5.73
CA ARG A 282 -19.70 -12.96 -5.70
C ARG A 282 -20.22 -12.17 -6.90
N PRO A 283 -21.25 -12.66 -7.61
CA PRO A 283 -21.84 -11.92 -8.70
C PRO A 283 -22.18 -10.48 -8.29
N GLY A 284 -21.73 -9.50 -9.08
CA GLY A 284 -21.98 -8.08 -8.82
C GLY A 284 -21.00 -7.40 -7.84
N LEU A 285 -20.02 -8.10 -7.26
CA LEU A 285 -19.01 -7.47 -6.44
C LEU A 285 -17.94 -6.81 -7.33
N ARG A 286 -18.03 -5.50 -7.44
CA ARG A 286 -16.96 -4.67 -8.00
C ARG A 286 -15.87 -4.50 -6.95
N GLY A 287 -14.61 -4.31 -7.36
CA GLY A 287 -13.54 -4.05 -6.41
C GLY A 287 -12.17 -4.29 -6.98
N GLY A 288 -11.18 -4.36 -6.10
CA GLY A 288 -9.79 -4.60 -6.43
C GLY A 288 -9.32 -5.97 -5.92
N LEU A 289 -8.50 -6.62 -6.73
CA LEU A 289 -7.82 -7.86 -6.41
C LEU A 289 -6.40 -7.58 -5.94
N SER A 290 -5.98 -8.25 -4.88
CA SER A 290 -4.61 -8.22 -4.35
C SER A 290 -4.14 -9.63 -3.98
N GLY A 291 -2.84 -9.81 -3.78
CA GLY A 291 -2.23 -11.09 -3.40
C GLY A 291 -1.38 -11.71 -4.49
N ARG A 292 -1.05 -12.99 -4.31
CA ARG A 292 -0.10 -13.75 -5.14
C ARG A 292 -0.21 -13.52 -6.66
N PRO A 293 -1.40 -13.46 -7.26
CA PRO A 293 -1.53 -13.31 -8.71
C PRO A 293 -0.94 -12.01 -9.26
N LEU A 294 -0.78 -10.98 -8.41
CA LEU A 294 -0.21 -9.70 -8.84
C LEU A 294 1.32 -9.70 -8.94
N TYR A 295 2.02 -10.62 -8.28
CA TYR A 295 3.48 -10.56 -8.17
C TYR A 295 4.20 -10.48 -9.52
N PRO A 296 3.91 -11.33 -10.54
CA PRO A 296 4.58 -11.26 -11.84
C PRO A 296 4.38 -9.90 -12.53
N HIS A 297 3.17 -9.35 -12.42
CA HIS A 297 2.84 -8.04 -12.96
C HIS A 297 3.58 -6.91 -12.23
N THR A 298 3.62 -6.95 -10.89
CA THR A 298 4.36 -5.99 -10.07
C THR A 298 5.83 -5.95 -10.47
N LEU A 299 6.46 -7.11 -10.65
CA LEU A 299 7.86 -7.20 -11.08
C LEU A 299 8.06 -6.63 -12.49
N ALA A 300 7.16 -6.93 -13.43
CA ALA A 300 7.22 -6.40 -14.78
C ALA A 300 7.07 -4.86 -14.81
N CYS A 301 6.08 -4.32 -14.09
CA CYS A 301 5.89 -2.88 -13.96
C CYS A 301 7.11 -2.19 -13.32
N LEU A 302 7.69 -2.79 -12.28
CA LEU A 302 8.89 -2.26 -11.63
C LEU A 302 10.07 -2.18 -12.61
N ARG A 303 10.37 -3.27 -13.31
CA ARG A 303 11.47 -3.30 -14.30
C ARG A 303 11.28 -2.22 -15.37
N LYS A 304 10.06 -2.08 -15.87
CA LYS A 304 9.74 -1.05 -16.86
C LYS A 304 9.87 0.36 -16.31
N ALA A 305 9.44 0.62 -15.07
CA ALA A 305 9.57 1.92 -14.43
C ALA A 305 11.04 2.30 -14.18
N VAL A 306 11.86 1.34 -13.74
CA VAL A 306 13.30 1.55 -13.55
C VAL A 306 14.02 1.79 -14.89
N GLU A 307 13.59 1.14 -15.97
CA GLU A 307 14.09 1.40 -17.32
C GLU A 307 13.76 2.83 -17.78
N LEU A 308 12.53 3.30 -17.55
CA LEU A 308 12.05 4.61 -17.99
C LEU A 308 12.60 5.77 -17.15
N ALA A 309 12.72 5.59 -15.83
CA ALA A 309 13.13 6.64 -14.91
C ALA A 309 13.97 6.05 -13.75
N PRO A 310 15.23 5.64 -14.02
CA PRO A 310 16.10 5.00 -13.03
C PRO A 310 16.45 5.91 -11.84
N GLU A 311 16.31 7.22 -12.01
CA GLU A 311 16.55 8.21 -10.97
C GLU A 311 15.39 8.34 -9.98
N LEU A 312 14.18 7.93 -10.34
CA LEU A 312 13.06 7.95 -9.42
C LEU A 312 13.12 6.79 -8.42
N SER A 313 12.57 7.03 -7.24
CA SER A 313 12.34 5.97 -6.26
C SER A 313 11.06 5.20 -6.60
N HIS A 314 11.16 3.88 -6.74
CA HIS A 314 10.01 3.02 -7.00
C HIS A 314 9.78 2.08 -5.82
N LEU A 315 8.60 2.15 -5.20
CA LEU A 315 8.14 1.18 -4.22
C LEU A 315 7.39 0.05 -4.95
N ALA A 316 7.71 -1.20 -4.64
CA ALA A 316 7.02 -2.35 -5.20
C ALA A 316 5.89 -2.82 -4.26
N SER A 317 4.67 -2.88 -4.77
CA SER A 317 3.46 -3.23 -4.02
C SER A 317 2.58 -4.19 -4.81
N GLY A 318 2.48 -5.44 -4.36
CA GLY A 318 1.58 -6.44 -4.94
C GLY A 318 2.15 -7.86 -4.97
N GLY A 319 1.50 -8.77 -4.26
CA GLY A 319 1.72 -10.21 -4.33
C GLY A 319 2.96 -10.76 -3.65
N VAL A 320 3.68 -9.99 -2.87
CA VAL A 320 4.89 -10.42 -2.15
C VAL A 320 4.51 -11.32 -0.99
N GLU A 321 5.09 -12.53 -0.94
CA GLU A 321 4.83 -13.55 0.09
C GLU A 321 6.10 -14.10 0.75
N THR A 322 7.27 -13.94 0.11
CA THR A 322 8.53 -14.54 0.57
C THR A 322 9.69 -13.55 0.55
N GLY A 323 10.74 -13.84 1.33
CA GLY A 323 11.99 -13.06 1.31
C GLY A 323 12.70 -13.13 -0.05
N ALA A 324 12.60 -14.26 -0.75
CA ALA A 324 13.15 -14.40 -2.10
C ALA A 324 12.47 -13.43 -3.09
N GLN A 325 11.14 -13.31 -3.03
CA GLN A 325 10.40 -12.34 -3.85
C GLN A 325 10.74 -10.89 -3.47
N ALA A 326 10.82 -10.59 -2.17
CA ALA A 326 11.23 -9.26 -1.72
C ALA A 326 12.64 -8.91 -2.22
N ARG A 327 13.59 -9.85 -2.17
CA ARG A 327 14.92 -9.68 -2.75
C ARG A 327 14.89 -9.46 -4.25
N GLU A 328 14.13 -10.25 -5.00
CA GLU A 328 14.03 -10.10 -6.45
C GLU A 328 13.55 -8.68 -6.83
N LEU A 329 12.57 -8.15 -6.10
CA LEU A 329 12.11 -6.78 -6.29
C LEU A 329 13.17 -5.73 -5.95
N LEU A 330 13.88 -5.90 -4.82
CA LEU A 330 14.97 -4.98 -4.44
C LEU A 330 16.12 -5.01 -5.46
N GLN A 331 16.48 -6.18 -5.97
CA GLN A 331 17.48 -6.34 -7.02
C GLN A 331 17.01 -5.77 -8.36
N ALA A 332 15.71 -5.81 -8.64
CA ALA A 332 15.10 -5.21 -9.82
C ALA A 332 14.97 -3.67 -9.73
N GLY A 333 15.40 -3.05 -8.61
CA GLY A 333 15.43 -1.61 -8.42
C GLY A 333 14.34 -1.04 -7.52
N ALA A 334 13.56 -1.88 -6.82
CA ALA A 334 12.65 -1.35 -5.80
C ALA A 334 13.44 -0.70 -4.66
N THR A 335 13.00 0.47 -4.23
CA THR A 335 13.55 1.13 -3.05
C THR A 335 13.11 0.45 -1.76
N PHE A 336 11.81 0.17 -1.67
CA PHE A 336 11.15 -0.54 -0.58
C PHE A 336 10.08 -1.48 -1.14
N VAL A 337 9.66 -2.45 -0.32
CA VAL A 337 8.68 -3.48 -0.70
C VAL A 337 7.47 -3.41 0.21
N GLU A 338 6.30 -3.18 -0.37
CA GLU A 338 5.04 -3.14 0.36
C GLU A 338 4.37 -4.52 0.42
N CYS A 339 3.90 -4.88 1.61
CA CYS A 339 3.17 -6.12 1.87
C CYS A 339 1.80 -5.82 2.51
N TYR A 340 0.76 -6.54 2.09
CA TYR A 340 -0.56 -6.49 2.71
C TYR A 340 -1.25 -7.85 2.72
N SER A 341 -1.65 -8.37 1.56
CA SER A 341 -2.51 -9.56 1.44
C SER A 341 -1.92 -10.79 2.11
N VAL A 342 -0.60 -10.92 2.12
CA VAL A 342 0.11 -12.03 2.75
C VAL A 342 -0.18 -12.17 4.25
N LEU A 343 -0.51 -11.06 4.94
CA LEU A 343 -0.90 -11.07 6.36
C LEU A 343 -2.16 -11.90 6.63
N ALA A 344 -3.04 -12.04 5.62
CA ALA A 344 -4.22 -12.87 5.74
C ALA A 344 -3.94 -14.37 5.59
N PHE A 345 -2.81 -14.76 4.99
CA PHE A 345 -2.53 -16.14 4.62
C PHE A 345 -1.32 -16.73 5.35
N ARG A 346 -0.38 -15.91 5.77
CA ARG A 346 0.88 -16.31 6.38
C ARG A 346 1.03 -15.70 7.77
N TRP A 347 1.16 -16.57 8.80
CA TRP A 347 1.36 -16.16 10.19
C TRP A 347 2.69 -15.43 10.36
N LEU A 348 2.68 -14.26 11.01
CA LEU A 348 3.84 -13.39 11.17
C LEU A 348 4.55 -13.07 9.84
N ALA A 349 3.78 -12.86 8.79
CA ALA A 349 4.29 -12.75 7.42
C ALA A 349 5.46 -11.76 7.26
N GLY A 350 5.34 -10.53 7.78
CA GLY A 350 6.40 -9.53 7.66
C GLY A 350 7.70 -10.00 8.32
N ARG A 351 7.62 -10.59 9.54
CA ARG A 351 8.79 -11.14 10.24
C ARG A 351 9.45 -12.29 9.47
N LYS A 352 8.64 -13.23 8.97
CA LYS A 352 9.14 -14.36 8.17
C LYS A 352 9.82 -13.87 6.88
N ILE A 353 9.21 -12.93 6.18
CA ILE A 353 9.78 -12.32 4.98
C ILE A 353 11.11 -11.62 5.30
N ALA A 354 11.17 -10.86 6.40
CA ALA A 354 12.40 -10.20 6.84
C ALA A 354 13.50 -11.22 7.19
N GLN A 355 13.17 -12.29 7.93
CA GLN A 355 14.11 -13.35 8.25
C GLN A 355 14.62 -14.09 7.02
N GLU A 356 13.74 -14.44 6.09
CA GLU A 356 14.13 -15.05 4.82
C GLU A 356 14.99 -14.11 3.97
N LEU A 357 14.66 -12.82 3.93
CA LEU A 357 15.46 -11.81 3.23
C LEU A 357 16.85 -11.67 3.84
N ALA A 358 16.96 -11.75 5.17
CA ALA A 358 18.22 -11.67 5.88
C ALA A 358 19.11 -12.92 5.73
N ALA A 359 18.52 -14.09 5.48
CA ALA A 359 19.22 -15.36 5.38
C ALA A 359 19.85 -15.62 4.01
N ILE A 360 19.51 -14.82 3.03
CA ILE A 360 20.00 -14.96 1.67
C ILE A 360 21.10 -13.94 1.39
#